data_a092cf04fa34df89f7cc51ffe3969d10
#
_entry.id   a092cf04fa34df89f7cc51ffe3969d10
#
_cell.length_a   1.000
_cell.length_b   1.000
_cell.length_c   1.000
_cell.angle_alpha   90.00
_cell.angle_beta   90.00
_cell.angle_gamma   90.00
#
_symmetry.space_group_name_H-M   'P 1'
#
loop_
_entity.id
_entity.type
_entity.pdbx_description
1 polymer ?
#
loop_
_entity_poly.entity_id
_entity_poly.type
_entity_poly.pdbx_seq_one_letter_code
_entity_poly.pdbx_strand_id
1 'polypeptide(L)'
;MVVVVDYCYFIKVKKMSTAARSSPWNGTVPRTRVFDALSLLLPAGERFVITTLEDWRSSAKAPIPPSLLAEVDRFIREEQAHQRAHERYNASVLASAPRAAGAARNTIAAIDELANLSLPMRLALCAAFELLTAVVSRELVERPFLLGAAAGSLEERLWRWHAREELDHCHVALQAAQCGGVGRIRRLLALCLATGYIAFDVANCSVQLTRCDLANGTPLRRVLKDSLTMVVTGLPSLARMSLGWLRCVWA
;
A
#
# COMPACT_ATOMS: atom_id res chain seq x y z
N MET A 1 18.88 8.21 -19.27
CA MET A 1 19.82 7.93 -18.16
C MET A 1 18.94 7.54 -16.97
N VAL A 2 18.61 6.25 -16.89
CA VAL A 2 17.75 5.69 -15.84
C VAL A 2 18.54 5.73 -14.55
N VAL A 3 18.07 6.50 -13.59
CA VAL A 3 18.61 6.49 -12.23
C VAL A 3 18.19 5.14 -11.63
N VAL A 4 19.10 4.17 -11.68
CA VAL A 4 19.05 2.98 -10.83
C VAL A 4 19.30 3.52 -9.41
N VAL A 5 18.25 4.00 -8.75
CA VAL A 5 18.32 4.44 -7.36
C VAL A 5 18.58 3.20 -6.53
N ASP A 6 19.73 3.15 -6.04
CA ASP A 6 20.44 2.25 -5.16
C ASP A 6 19.55 1.31 -4.31
N TYR A 7 19.11 0.20 -4.92
CA TYR A 7 18.63 -0.98 -4.22
C TYR A 7 19.66 -1.46 -3.16
N CYS A 8 20.94 -1.25 -3.42
CA CYS A 8 22.02 -1.51 -2.47
C CYS A 8 22.00 -0.61 -1.21
N TYR A 9 21.39 0.57 -1.27
CA TYR A 9 21.34 1.47 -0.12
C TYR A 9 20.35 0.97 0.94
N PHE A 10 19.22 0.37 0.53
CA PHE A 10 18.23 -0.20 1.47
C PHE A 10 18.73 -1.50 2.13
N ILE A 11 19.55 -2.30 1.43
CA ILE A 11 20.13 -3.54 1.99
C ILE A 11 21.19 -3.27 3.06
N LYS A 12 21.89 -2.13 3.01
CA LYS A 12 22.88 -1.72 4.01
C LYS A 12 22.30 -1.03 5.25
N VAL A 13 20.99 -0.83 5.32
CA VAL A 13 20.38 -0.21 6.49
C VAL A 13 20.42 -1.18 7.67
N LYS A 14 21.30 -0.82 8.62
CA LYS A 14 21.40 -1.29 10.00
C LYS A 14 20.07 -1.86 10.50
N LYS A 15 20.08 -3.08 11.08
CA LYS A 15 18.96 -3.71 11.78
C LYS A 15 18.01 -2.66 12.33
N MET A 16 16.77 -2.62 11.81
CA MET A 16 15.73 -1.82 12.45
C MET A 16 15.65 -2.30 13.89
N SER A 17 15.87 -1.37 14.83
CA SER A 17 15.84 -1.68 16.25
C SER A 17 14.47 -2.26 16.58
N THR A 18 14.45 -3.45 17.17
CA THR A 18 13.25 -4.06 17.75
C THR A 18 12.84 -3.39 19.06
N ALA A 19 13.54 -2.32 19.47
CA ALA A 19 13.16 -1.53 20.62
C ALA A 19 11.81 -0.85 20.38
N ALA A 20 10.93 -0.92 21.37
CA ALA A 20 9.63 -0.24 21.33
C ALA A 20 9.84 1.24 20.96
N ARG A 21 9.11 1.71 19.92
CA ARG A 21 9.22 3.08 19.45
C ARG A 21 8.74 4.03 20.54
N SER A 22 9.60 4.91 20.99
CA SER A 22 9.32 5.87 22.07
C SER A 22 8.44 7.04 21.63
N SER A 23 8.30 7.28 20.33
CA SER A 23 7.49 8.37 19.76
C SER A 23 6.91 8.02 18.39
N PRO A 24 5.74 8.61 18.01
CA PRO A 24 5.16 8.44 16.69
C PRO A 24 6.06 9.06 15.62
N TRP A 25 6.53 8.27 14.65
CA TRP A 25 7.46 8.73 13.61
C TRP A 25 6.84 9.79 12.67
N ASN A 26 5.52 9.80 12.49
CA ASN A 26 4.80 10.78 11.67
C ASN A 26 4.09 11.86 12.51
N GLY A 27 4.69 12.27 13.63
CA GLY A 27 4.30 13.41 14.47
C GLY A 27 3.19 13.12 15.46
N THR A 28 2.16 12.38 15.08
CA THR A 28 1.03 12.02 15.94
C THR A 28 0.73 10.53 15.88
N VAL A 29 0.12 10.01 16.94
CA VAL A 29 -0.29 8.59 16.97
C VAL A 29 -1.24 8.25 15.83
N PRO A 30 -2.35 8.95 15.59
CA PRO A 30 -3.28 8.59 14.52
C PRO A 30 -2.63 8.58 13.14
N ARG A 31 -1.83 9.60 12.80
CA ARG A 31 -1.13 9.64 11.51
C ARG A 31 -0.16 8.49 11.35
N THR A 32 0.64 8.20 12.39
CA THR A 32 1.58 7.08 12.37
C THR A 32 0.82 5.76 12.16
N ARG A 33 -0.28 5.55 12.89
CA ARG A 33 -1.02 4.28 12.85
C ARG A 33 -1.78 4.05 11.54
N VAL A 34 -2.19 5.09 10.83
CA VAL A 34 -2.73 4.97 9.47
C VAL A 34 -1.67 4.46 8.50
N PHE A 35 -0.45 4.99 8.53
CA PHE A 35 0.64 4.52 7.69
C PHE A 35 1.14 3.11 8.09
N ASP A 36 1.18 2.82 9.40
CA ASP A 36 1.49 1.47 9.89
C ASP A 36 0.44 0.46 9.39
N ALA A 37 -0.86 0.81 9.42
CA ALA A 37 -1.95 -0.04 8.94
C ALA A 37 -1.89 -0.26 7.42
N LEU A 38 -1.63 0.79 6.64
CA LEU A 38 -1.39 0.66 5.20
C LEU A 38 -0.23 -0.30 4.92
N SER A 39 0.89 -0.13 5.64
CA SER A 39 2.04 -1.00 5.48
C SER A 39 1.75 -2.48 5.81
N LEU A 40 0.90 -2.76 6.80
CA LEU A 40 0.52 -4.14 7.14
C LEU A 40 -0.25 -4.83 6.00
N LEU A 41 -0.96 -4.07 5.18
CA LEU A 41 -1.73 -4.56 4.03
C LEU A 41 -0.81 -4.87 2.82
N LEU A 42 0.20 -4.02 2.57
CA LEU A 42 0.98 -4.02 1.33
C LEU A 42 1.62 -5.37 0.98
N PRO A 43 2.37 -6.09 1.87
CA PRO A 43 3.04 -7.32 1.47
C PRO A 43 2.11 -8.42 0.96
N ALA A 44 0.88 -8.50 1.47
CA ALA A 44 -0.11 -9.44 0.99
C ALA A 44 -0.70 -9.00 -0.35
N GLY A 45 -0.98 -7.69 -0.51
CA GLY A 45 -1.44 -7.10 -1.76
C GLY A 45 -0.42 -7.26 -2.88
N GLU A 46 0.84 -6.92 -2.63
CA GLU A 46 1.94 -7.06 -3.58
C GLU A 46 2.15 -8.52 -4.01
N ARG A 47 2.11 -9.46 -3.05
CA ARG A 47 2.15 -10.90 -3.37
C ARG A 47 0.99 -11.33 -4.27
N PHE A 48 -0.24 -10.86 -3.98
CA PHE A 48 -1.41 -11.15 -4.80
C PHE A 48 -1.23 -10.60 -6.23
N VAL A 49 -0.72 -9.39 -6.38
CA VAL A 49 -0.47 -8.76 -7.69
C VAL A 49 0.59 -9.53 -8.47
N ILE A 50 1.73 -9.86 -7.85
CA ILE A 50 2.82 -10.65 -8.44
C ILE A 50 2.28 -11.98 -8.97
N THR A 51 1.65 -12.78 -8.09
CA THR A 51 1.16 -14.12 -8.47
C THR A 51 0.07 -14.05 -9.55
N THR A 52 -0.76 -13.02 -9.53
CA THR A 52 -1.80 -12.81 -10.56
C THR A 52 -1.19 -12.54 -11.94
N LEU A 53 -0.15 -11.69 -12.01
CA LEU A 53 0.53 -11.40 -13.27
C LEU A 53 1.36 -12.58 -13.79
N GLU A 54 1.98 -13.36 -12.90
CA GLU A 54 2.67 -14.61 -13.27
C GLU A 54 1.70 -15.64 -13.84
N ASP A 55 0.54 -15.85 -13.21
CA ASP A 55 -0.51 -16.73 -13.71
C ASP A 55 -1.08 -16.27 -15.05
N TRP A 56 -1.32 -14.97 -15.19
CA TRP A 56 -1.78 -14.41 -16.47
C TRP A 56 -0.75 -14.64 -17.57
N ARG A 57 0.52 -14.33 -17.33
CA ARG A 57 1.60 -14.49 -18.28
C ARG A 57 1.74 -15.94 -18.74
N SER A 58 1.63 -16.90 -17.82
CA SER A 58 1.78 -18.33 -18.11
C SER A 58 0.56 -18.95 -18.80
N SER A 59 -0.62 -18.38 -18.63
CA SER A 59 -1.90 -18.91 -19.15
C SER A 59 -2.50 -18.10 -20.30
N ALA A 60 -1.81 -17.05 -20.78
CA ALA A 60 -2.31 -16.20 -21.86
C ALA A 60 -2.52 -16.98 -23.15
N LYS A 61 -3.75 -16.92 -23.68
CA LYS A 61 -4.14 -17.62 -24.92
C LYS A 61 -3.72 -16.85 -26.18
N ALA A 62 -3.53 -15.56 -26.07
CA ALA A 62 -3.08 -14.68 -27.15
C ALA A 62 -1.65 -14.19 -26.87
N PRO A 63 -0.86 -13.87 -27.90
CA PRO A 63 0.46 -13.30 -27.73
C PRO A 63 0.40 -11.99 -26.94
N ILE A 64 1.18 -11.91 -25.88
CA ILE A 64 1.36 -10.66 -25.11
C ILE A 64 2.41 -9.82 -25.85
N PRO A 65 2.20 -8.51 -26.05
CA PRO A 65 3.20 -7.64 -26.63
C PRO A 65 4.54 -7.73 -25.89
N PRO A 66 5.69 -7.87 -26.59
CA PRO A 66 6.99 -8.00 -25.94
C PRO A 66 7.35 -6.82 -25.04
N SER A 67 6.92 -5.60 -25.38
CA SER A 67 7.09 -4.41 -24.53
C SER A 67 6.36 -4.57 -23.21
N LEU A 68 5.10 -5.03 -23.23
CA LEU A 68 4.32 -5.25 -22.02
C LEU A 68 4.91 -6.37 -21.15
N LEU A 69 5.45 -7.45 -21.77
CA LEU A 69 6.15 -8.50 -21.02
C LEU A 69 7.36 -7.94 -20.26
N ALA A 70 8.17 -7.11 -20.94
CA ALA A 70 9.33 -6.49 -20.32
C ALA A 70 8.94 -5.55 -19.16
N GLU A 71 7.84 -4.81 -19.30
CA GLU A 71 7.28 -3.96 -18.25
C GLU A 71 6.77 -4.79 -17.05
N VAL A 72 6.05 -5.88 -17.31
CA VAL A 72 5.58 -6.80 -16.28
C VAL A 72 6.74 -7.45 -15.52
N ASP A 73 7.81 -7.86 -16.23
CA ASP A 73 9.00 -8.42 -15.59
C ASP A 73 9.72 -7.39 -14.69
N ARG A 74 9.76 -6.12 -15.11
CA ARG A 74 10.29 -5.02 -14.28
C ARG A 74 9.42 -4.80 -13.05
N PHE A 75 8.12 -4.65 -13.26
CA PHE A 75 7.12 -4.44 -12.23
C PHE A 75 7.17 -5.54 -11.14
N ILE A 76 7.19 -6.83 -11.52
CA ILE A 76 7.28 -7.94 -10.56
C ILE A 76 8.55 -7.82 -9.70
N ARG A 77 9.68 -7.41 -10.26
CA ARG A 77 10.91 -7.23 -9.46
C ARG A 77 10.81 -6.05 -8.48
N GLU A 78 10.17 -4.96 -8.89
CA GLU A 78 9.94 -3.77 -8.06
C GLU A 78 8.99 -4.11 -6.91
N GLU A 79 7.86 -4.80 -7.20
CA GLU A 79 6.91 -5.28 -6.18
C GLU A 79 7.54 -6.24 -5.16
N GLN A 80 8.41 -7.16 -5.62
CA GLN A 80 9.17 -8.01 -4.70
C GLN A 80 10.10 -7.22 -3.78
N ALA A 81 10.57 -6.05 -4.23
CA ALA A 81 11.38 -5.17 -3.40
C ALA A 81 10.53 -4.42 -2.37
N HIS A 82 9.36 -3.92 -2.77
CA HIS A 82 8.36 -3.31 -1.91
C HIS A 82 7.94 -4.28 -0.81
N GLN A 83 7.53 -5.49 -1.18
CA GLN A 83 7.15 -6.55 -0.25
C GLN A 83 8.20 -6.76 0.84
N ARG A 84 9.46 -7.01 0.45
CA ARG A 84 10.54 -7.23 1.43
C ARG A 84 10.80 -6.03 2.33
N ALA A 85 10.66 -4.81 1.82
CA ALA A 85 10.88 -3.60 2.60
C ALA A 85 9.76 -3.39 3.62
N HIS A 86 8.50 -3.57 3.22
CA HIS A 86 7.35 -3.48 4.10
C HIS A 86 7.26 -4.62 5.11
N GLU A 87 7.67 -5.85 4.77
CA GLU A 87 7.78 -6.96 5.73
C GLU A 87 8.73 -6.63 6.89
N ARG A 88 9.91 -6.06 6.58
CA ARG A 88 10.85 -5.62 7.62
C ARG A 88 10.30 -4.51 8.50
N TYR A 89 9.63 -3.54 7.89
CA TYR A 89 8.96 -2.47 8.60
C TYR A 89 7.86 -3.02 9.52
N ASN A 90 7.01 -3.90 9.00
CA ASN A 90 5.88 -4.50 9.69
C ASN A 90 6.32 -5.36 10.89
N ALA A 91 7.47 -6.04 10.79
CA ALA A 91 8.04 -6.76 11.93
C ALA A 91 8.28 -5.82 13.12
N SER A 92 8.76 -4.58 12.90
CA SER A 92 8.96 -3.60 13.96
C SER A 92 7.64 -3.02 14.49
N VAL A 93 6.64 -2.83 13.62
CA VAL A 93 5.29 -2.38 14.02
C VAL A 93 4.66 -3.41 14.95
N LEU A 94 4.63 -4.68 14.54
CA LEU A 94 4.01 -5.75 15.31
C LEU A 94 4.76 -6.07 16.62
N ALA A 95 6.09 -5.93 16.64
CA ALA A 95 6.86 -6.02 17.88
C ALA A 95 6.47 -4.96 18.92
N SER A 96 6.11 -3.75 18.46
CA SER A 96 5.63 -2.66 19.33
C SER A 96 4.15 -2.76 19.69
N ALA A 97 3.35 -3.50 18.92
CA ALA A 97 1.91 -3.61 19.07
C ALA A 97 1.42 -5.07 18.85
N PRO A 98 1.81 -6.04 19.69
CA PRO A 98 1.54 -7.47 19.46
C PRO A 98 0.04 -7.80 19.42
N ARG A 99 -0.81 -7.02 20.10
CA ARG A 99 -2.27 -7.20 20.05
C ARG A 99 -2.87 -6.93 18.65
N ALA A 100 -2.20 -6.12 17.82
CA ALA A 100 -2.63 -5.85 16.44
C ALA A 100 -2.31 -7.02 15.49
N ALA A 101 -1.49 -7.99 15.90
CA ALA A 101 -1.13 -9.14 15.04
C ALA A 101 -2.34 -9.96 14.58
N GLY A 102 -3.43 -10.00 15.37
CA GLY A 102 -4.69 -10.65 14.97
C GLY A 102 -5.33 -9.98 13.77
N ALA A 103 -5.44 -8.65 13.79
CA ALA A 103 -5.99 -7.89 12.67
C ALA A 103 -5.12 -8.07 11.41
N ALA A 104 -3.81 -7.95 11.53
CA ALA A 104 -2.88 -8.16 10.41
C ALA A 104 -3.01 -9.56 9.79
N ARG A 105 -3.15 -10.62 10.60
CA ARG A 105 -3.39 -11.98 10.08
C ARG A 105 -4.71 -12.10 9.33
N ASN A 106 -5.78 -11.47 9.83
CA ASN A 106 -7.07 -11.48 9.16
C ASN A 106 -7.01 -10.79 7.80
N THR A 107 -6.29 -9.65 7.70
CA THR A 107 -6.00 -8.96 6.45
C THR A 107 -5.30 -9.87 5.45
N ILE A 108 -4.20 -10.50 5.88
CA ILE A 108 -3.44 -11.44 5.04
C ILE A 108 -4.34 -12.57 4.55
N ALA A 109 -5.08 -13.23 5.45
CA ALA A 109 -5.97 -14.32 5.09
C ALA A 109 -7.07 -13.90 4.09
N ALA A 110 -7.64 -12.71 4.28
CA ALA A 110 -8.67 -12.20 3.36
C ALA A 110 -8.10 -11.91 1.96
N ILE A 111 -6.85 -11.43 1.85
CA ILE A 111 -6.20 -11.20 0.55
C ILE A 111 -5.80 -12.55 -0.08
N ASP A 112 -5.30 -13.50 0.71
CA ASP A 112 -4.95 -14.84 0.21
C ASP A 112 -6.16 -15.57 -0.39
N GLU A 113 -7.37 -15.36 0.15
CA GLU A 113 -8.61 -15.90 -0.43
C GLU A 113 -8.93 -15.34 -1.83
N LEU A 114 -8.42 -14.16 -2.20
CA LEU A 114 -8.61 -13.62 -3.54
C LEU A 114 -7.94 -14.49 -4.62
N ALA A 115 -6.95 -15.30 -4.27
CA ALA A 115 -6.32 -16.25 -5.19
C ALA A 115 -7.31 -17.29 -5.74
N ASN A 116 -8.40 -17.57 -5.01
CA ASN A 116 -9.46 -18.49 -5.41
C ASN A 116 -10.42 -17.92 -6.47
N LEU A 117 -10.33 -16.62 -6.76
CA LEU A 117 -11.13 -15.98 -7.79
C LEU A 117 -10.65 -16.34 -9.20
N SER A 118 -11.55 -16.22 -10.18
CA SER A 118 -11.17 -16.40 -11.60
C SER A 118 -10.07 -15.40 -12.01
N LEU A 119 -9.17 -15.80 -12.90
CA LEU A 119 -8.09 -14.95 -13.38
C LEU A 119 -8.55 -13.58 -13.88
N PRO A 120 -9.66 -13.43 -14.66
CA PRO A 120 -10.15 -12.12 -15.05
C PRO A 120 -10.59 -11.23 -13.86
N MET A 121 -11.08 -11.81 -12.76
CA MET A 121 -11.40 -11.04 -11.55
C MET A 121 -10.14 -10.66 -10.79
N ARG A 122 -9.16 -11.56 -10.69
CA ARG A 122 -7.86 -11.26 -10.08
C ARG A 122 -7.13 -10.14 -10.82
N LEU A 123 -7.13 -10.16 -12.16
CA LEU A 123 -6.57 -9.07 -12.98
C LEU A 123 -7.30 -7.75 -12.77
N ALA A 124 -8.63 -7.78 -12.61
CA ALA A 124 -9.40 -6.59 -12.31
C ALA A 124 -9.03 -6.00 -10.92
N LEU A 125 -8.85 -6.86 -9.92
CA LEU A 125 -8.44 -6.44 -8.58
C LEU A 125 -6.98 -5.98 -8.55
N CYS A 126 -6.09 -6.63 -9.31
CA CYS A 126 -4.72 -6.20 -9.50
C CYS A 126 -4.68 -4.75 -10.03
N ALA A 127 -5.38 -4.46 -11.13
CA ALA A 127 -5.48 -3.10 -11.67
C ALA A 127 -6.12 -2.12 -10.66
N ALA A 128 -7.10 -2.57 -9.86
CA ALA A 128 -7.73 -1.73 -8.84
C ALA A 128 -6.78 -1.38 -7.69
N PHE A 129 -5.99 -2.34 -7.20
CA PHE A 129 -5.00 -2.10 -6.16
C PHE A 129 -3.96 -1.08 -6.63
N GLU A 130 -3.38 -1.27 -7.81
CA GLU A 130 -2.39 -0.38 -8.38
C GLU A 130 -2.93 1.04 -8.67
N LEU A 131 -4.17 1.17 -9.11
CA LEU A 131 -4.81 2.47 -9.27
C LEU A 131 -5.00 3.19 -7.92
N LEU A 132 -5.34 2.46 -6.87
CA LEU A 132 -5.54 3.02 -5.52
C LEU A 132 -4.21 3.40 -4.88
N THR A 133 -3.17 2.57 -5.01
CA THR A 133 -1.82 2.90 -4.53
C THR A 133 -1.28 4.11 -5.26
N ALA A 134 -1.45 4.21 -6.58
CA ALA A 134 -1.04 5.37 -7.36
C ALA A 134 -1.78 6.67 -6.95
N VAL A 135 -3.08 6.61 -6.58
CA VAL A 135 -3.83 7.77 -6.06
C VAL A 135 -3.23 8.27 -4.74
N VAL A 136 -2.93 7.36 -3.80
CA VAL A 136 -2.31 7.70 -2.52
C VAL A 136 -0.89 8.20 -2.73
N SER A 137 -0.11 7.52 -3.55
CA SER A 137 1.29 7.83 -3.83
C SER A 137 1.48 9.18 -4.49
N ARG A 138 0.60 9.56 -5.41
CA ARG A 138 0.58 10.90 -6.00
C ARG A 138 0.45 11.99 -4.95
N GLU A 139 -0.47 11.81 -4.01
CA GLU A 139 -0.67 12.76 -2.90
C GLU A 139 0.57 12.85 -2.01
N LEU A 140 1.26 11.73 -1.74
CA LEU A 140 2.49 11.70 -0.93
C LEU A 140 3.68 12.35 -1.65
N VAL A 141 3.79 12.20 -2.97
CA VAL A 141 4.85 12.82 -3.78
C VAL A 141 4.62 14.32 -3.92
N GLU A 142 3.40 14.74 -4.21
CA GLU A 142 3.05 16.15 -4.39
C GLU A 142 3.02 16.92 -3.06
N ARG A 143 2.83 16.22 -1.93
CA ARG A 143 2.71 16.78 -0.58
C ARG A 143 3.63 16.11 0.42
N PRO A 144 4.94 16.33 0.29
CA PRO A 144 5.95 15.68 1.13
C PRO A 144 5.74 15.88 2.64
N PHE A 145 5.06 16.96 3.06
CA PHE A 145 4.75 17.24 4.47
C PHE A 145 3.80 16.22 5.12
N LEU A 146 3.09 15.42 4.31
CA LEU A 146 2.27 14.31 4.84
C LEU A 146 3.13 13.20 5.50
N LEU A 147 4.42 13.15 5.16
CA LEU A 147 5.41 12.23 5.73
C LEU A 147 6.44 12.96 6.61
N GLY A 148 6.21 14.22 6.93
CA GLY A 148 7.26 15.17 7.28
C GLY A 148 7.57 15.35 8.77
N ALA A 149 7.08 14.52 9.68
CA ALA A 149 7.32 14.78 11.10
C ALA A 149 8.72 14.38 11.60
N ALA A 150 9.39 13.45 10.94
CA ALA A 150 10.73 12.99 11.28
C ALA A 150 11.60 12.93 10.02
N ALA A 151 12.00 14.11 9.52
CA ALA A 151 12.80 14.23 8.31
C ALA A 151 14.04 13.31 8.36
N GLY A 152 14.17 12.45 7.34
CA GLY A 152 15.27 11.50 7.22
C GLY A 152 15.11 10.20 8.02
N SER A 153 13.96 9.94 8.64
CA SER A 153 13.69 8.65 9.28
C SER A 153 13.64 7.51 8.24
N LEU A 154 13.84 6.27 8.71
CA LEU A 154 13.75 5.10 7.85
C LEU A 154 12.35 4.94 7.26
N GLU A 155 11.34 5.22 8.08
CA GLU A 155 9.93 5.16 7.72
C GLU A 155 9.58 6.17 6.63
N GLU A 156 10.00 7.42 6.80
CA GLU A 156 9.80 8.46 5.79
C GLU A 156 10.46 8.08 4.47
N ARG A 157 11.70 7.58 4.50
CA ARG A 157 12.41 7.16 3.28
C ARG A 157 11.73 5.99 2.60
N LEU A 158 11.25 5.00 3.36
CA LEU A 158 10.48 3.87 2.83
C LEU A 158 9.26 4.36 2.05
N TRP A 159 8.42 5.19 2.69
CA TRP A 159 7.21 5.70 2.07
C TRP A 159 7.46 6.61 0.88
N ARG A 160 8.52 7.43 0.90
CA ARG A 160 8.89 8.28 -0.24
C ARG A 160 9.42 7.49 -1.43
N TRP A 161 10.19 6.44 -1.15
CA TRP A 161 10.70 5.56 -2.20
C TRP A 161 9.56 4.79 -2.83
N HIS A 162 8.77 4.07 -2.05
CA HIS A 162 7.61 3.31 -2.51
C HIS A 162 6.65 4.20 -3.31
N ALA A 163 6.23 5.36 -2.77
CA ALA A 163 5.31 6.25 -3.46
C ALA A 163 5.80 6.77 -4.81
N ARG A 164 7.11 6.87 -5.05
CA ARG A 164 7.63 7.28 -6.36
C ARG A 164 7.55 6.18 -7.39
N GLU A 165 7.83 4.95 -7.00
CA GLU A 165 7.78 3.79 -7.90
C GLU A 165 6.33 3.44 -8.26
N GLU A 166 5.39 3.53 -7.33
CA GLU A 166 3.96 3.27 -7.53
C GLU A 166 3.29 4.14 -8.61
N LEU A 167 3.83 5.31 -8.92
CA LEU A 167 3.24 6.17 -9.95
C LEU A 167 3.29 5.56 -11.36
N ASP A 168 4.22 4.67 -11.61
CA ASP A 168 4.39 4.00 -12.90
C ASP A 168 3.68 2.64 -12.94
N HIS A 169 3.41 2.01 -11.79
CA HIS A 169 2.88 0.64 -11.68
C HIS A 169 1.45 0.50 -12.18
N CYS A 170 0.59 1.50 -11.94
CA CYS A 170 -0.82 1.42 -12.31
C CYS A 170 -1.05 1.23 -13.82
N HIS A 171 -0.12 1.68 -14.66
CA HIS A 171 -0.22 1.50 -16.11
C HIS A 171 -0.01 0.04 -16.51
N VAL A 172 0.96 -0.65 -15.91
CA VAL A 172 1.31 -2.04 -16.21
C VAL A 172 0.16 -2.98 -15.86
N ALA A 173 -0.37 -2.85 -14.63
CA ALA A 173 -1.48 -3.68 -14.16
C ALA A 173 -2.76 -3.43 -14.98
N LEU A 174 -3.05 -2.18 -15.34
CA LEU A 174 -4.20 -1.84 -16.18
C LEU A 174 -4.07 -2.43 -17.60
N GLN A 175 -2.91 -2.31 -18.22
CA GLN A 175 -2.64 -2.88 -19.54
C GLN A 175 -2.72 -4.41 -19.52
N ALA A 176 -2.19 -5.06 -18.49
CA ALA A 176 -2.33 -6.50 -18.30
C ALA A 176 -3.80 -6.93 -18.18
N ALA A 177 -4.61 -6.21 -17.40
CA ALA A 177 -6.04 -6.47 -17.29
C ALA A 177 -6.77 -6.29 -18.62
N GLN A 178 -6.47 -5.25 -19.40
CA GLN A 178 -7.05 -4.99 -20.71
C GLN A 178 -6.64 -6.07 -21.71
N CYS A 179 -5.36 -6.43 -21.78
CA CYS A 179 -4.83 -7.49 -22.62
C CYS A 179 -5.41 -8.86 -22.25
N GLY A 180 -5.68 -9.09 -20.95
CA GLY A 180 -6.39 -10.25 -20.41
C GLY A 180 -7.91 -10.25 -20.66
N GLY A 181 -8.43 -9.30 -21.45
CA GLY A 181 -9.84 -9.21 -21.84
C GLY A 181 -10.78 -8.76 -20.71
N VAL A 182 -10.26 -8.08 -19.68
CA VAL A 182 -11.07 -7.59 -18.56
C VAL A 182 -11.85 -6.34 -18.97
N GLY A 183 -13.16 -6.49 -19.12
CA GLY A 183 -14.07 -5.40 -19.48
C GLY A 183 -14.16 -4.32 -18.41
N ARG A 184 -14.54 -3.10 -18.83
CA ARG A 184 -14.61 -1.89 -17.99
C ARG A 184 -15.52 -2.07 -16.77
N ILE A 185 -16.68 -2.69 -16.92
CA ILE A 185 -17.62 -2.89 -15.79
C ILE A 185 -16.95 -3.71 -14.69
N ARG A 186 -16.25 -4.79 -15.06
CA ARG A 186 -15.54 -5.64 -14.08
C ARG A 186 -14.45 -4.87 -13.37
N ARG A 187 -13.67 -4.04 -14.09
CA ARG A 187 -12.65 -3.18 -13.47
C ARG A 187 -13.25 -2.17 -12.51
N LEU A 188 -14.39 -1.55 -12.86
CA LEU A 188 -15.11 -0.63 -11.98
C LEU A 188 -15.63 -1.32 -10.71
N LEU A 189 -16.24 -2.50 -10.84
CA LEU A 189 -16.67 -3.28 -9.68
C LEU A 189 -15.49 -3.65 -8.78
N ALA A 190 -14.37 -4.09 -9.35
CA ALA A 190 -13.15 -4.39 -8.61
C ALA A 190 -12.60 -3.14 -7.90
N LEU A 191 -12.61 -1.98 -8.55
CA LEU A 191 -12.17 -0.71 -7.95
C LEU A 191 -13.04 -0.33 -6.74
N CYS A 192 -14.36 -0.44 -6.86
CA CYS A 192 -15.28 -0.15 -5.75
C CYS A 192 -15.08 -1.13 -4.57
N LEU A 193 -14.97 -2.43 -4.86
CA LEU A 193 -14.75 -3.47 -3.84
C LEU A 193 -13.39 -3.29 -3.14
N ALA A 194 -12.32 -3.08 -3.91
CA ALA A 194 -10.97 -2.83 -3.36
C ALA A 194 -10.95 -1.58 -2.50
N THR A 195 -11.60 -0.49 -2.93
CA THR A 195 -11.72 0.76 -2.15
C THR A 195 -12.38 0.51 -0.80
N GLY A 196 -13.55 -0.15 -0.82
CA GLY A 196 -14.28 -0.46 0.41
C GLY A 196 -13.48 -1.35 1.37
N TYR A 197 -12.85 -2.39 0.83
CA TYR A 197 -12.03 -3.32 1.61
C TYR A 197 -10.81 -2.62 2.23
N ILE A 198 -10.01 -1.89 1.43
CA ILE A 198 -8.82 -1.18 1.91
C ILE A 198 -9.20 -0.15 2.96
N ALA A 199 -10.24 0.65 2.72
CA ALA A 199 -10.71 1.64 3.69
C ALA A 199 -11.12 1.01 5.02
N PHE A 200 -11.88 -0.09 4.97
CA PHE A 200 -12.29 -0.83 6.17
C PHE A 200 -11.08 -1.42 6.91
N ASP A 201 -10.18 -2.08 6.19
CA ASP A 201 -9.04 -2.77 6.78
C ASP A 201 -8.04 -1.80 7.41
N VAL A 202 -7.70 -0.71 6.71
CA VAL A 202 -6.84 0.35 7.24
C VAL A 202 -7.47 0.99 8.49
N ALA A 203 -8.77 1.25 8.48
CA ALA A 203 -9.46 1.78 9.66
C ALA A 203 -9.41 0.80 10.84
N ASN A 204 -9.72 -0.48 10.60
CA ASN A 204 -9.69 -1.53 11.62
C ASN A 204 -8.28 -1.71 12.20
N CYS A 205 -7.26 -1.88 11.36
CA CYS A 205 -5.87 -2.03 11.80
C CYS A 205 -5.37 -0.79 12.56
N SER A 206 -5.70 0.43 12.07
CA SER A 206 -5.34 1.68 12.75
C SER A 206 -5.95 1.76 14.15
N VAL A 207 -7.21 1.35 14.32
CA VAL A 207 -7.88 1.29 15.62
C VAL A 207 -7.19 0.29 16.55
N GLN A 208 -6.86 -0.91 16.06
CA GLN A 208 -6.17 -1.92 16.88
C GLN A 208 -4.78 -1.45 17.32
N LEU A 209 -4.01 -0.84 16.41
CA LEU A 209 -2.72 -0.25 16.73
C LEU A 209 -2.85 0.88 17.75
N THR A 210 -3.82 1.78 17.57
CA THR A 210 -4.09 2.89 18.52
C THR A 210 -4.52 2.36 19.90
N ARG A 211 -5.30 1.28 19.97
CA ARG A 211 -5.63 0.62 21.24
C ARG A 211 -4.40 0.12 21.99
N CYS A 212 -3.37 -0.34 21.27
CA CYS A 212 -2.10 -0.70 21.89
C CYS A 212 -1.41 0.54 22.50
N ASP A 213 -1.44 1.69 21.80
CA ASP A 213 -0.86 2.93 22.34
C ASP A 213 -1.59 3.41 23.59
N LEU A 214 -2.92 3.34 23.60
CA LEU A 214 -3.72 3.69 24.78
C LEU A 214 -3.40 2.76 25.97
N ALA A 215 -3.27 1.46 25.72
CA ALA A 215 -2.88 0.49 26.75
C ALA A 215 -1.45 0.72 27.27
N ASN A 216 -0.58 1.31 26.46
CA ASN A 216 0.79 1.68 26.82
C ASN A 216 0.89 3.11 27.43
N GLY A 217 -0.25 3.70 27.80
CA GLY A 217 -0.30 4.96 28.58
C GLY A 217 -0.44 6.24 27.74
N THR A 218 -0.65 6.15 26.41
CA THR A 218 -0.98 7.34 25.62
C THR A 218 -2.33 7.92 26.08
N PRO A 219 -2.43 9.22 26.43
CA PRO A 219 -3.68 9.79 26.91
C PRO A 219 -4.77 9.82 25.82
N LEU A 220 -5.96 9.29 26.10
CA LEU A 220 -7.10 9.26 25.17
C LEU A 220 -7.42 10.66 24.61
N ARG A 221 -7.43 11.69 25.49
CA ARG A 221 -7.67 13.09 25.07
C ARG A 221 -6.71 13.56 23.98
N ARG A 222 -5.44 13.12 24.03
CA ARG A 222 -4.44 13.44 23.01
C ARG A 222 -4.75 12.75 21.71
N VAL A 223 -5.06 11.46 21.74
CA VAL A 223 -5.45 10.68 20.56
C VAL A 223 -6.66 11.30 19.88
N LEU A 224 -7.72 11.66 20.64
CA LEU A 224 -8.92 12.28 20.09
C LEU A 224 -8.63 13.64 19.45
N LYS A 225 -7.86 14.50 20.13
CA LYS A 225 -7.46 15.80 19.59
C LYS A 225 -6.66 15.63 18.30
N ASP A 226 -5.65 14.75 18.30
CA ASP A 226 -4.78 14.51 17.15
C ASP A 226 -5.56 13.88 15.99
N SER A 227 -6.53 12.99 16.27
CA SER A 227 -7.42 12.41 15.26
C SER A 227 -8.31 13.48 14.60
N LEU A 228 -8.92 14.36 15.40
CA LEU A 228 -9.71 15.47 14.87
C LEU A 228 -8.85 16.40 14.01
N THR A 229 -7.67 16.74 14.47
CA THR A 229 -6.72 17.56 13.71
C THR A 229 -6.33 16.87 12.40
N MET A 230 -6.03 15.57 12.44
CA MET A 230 -5.70 14.78 11.23
C MET A 230 -6.86 14.80 10.22
N VAL A 231 -8.10 14.60 10.67
CA VAL A 231 -9.26 14.63 9.78
C VAL A 231 -9.41 16.02 9.15
N VAL A 232 -9.42 17.09 9.95
CA VAL A 232 -9.61 18.46 9.44
C VAL A 232 -8.49 18.87 8.47
N THR A 233 -7.23 18.61 8.83
CA THR A 233 -6.08 18.96 7.98
C THR A 233 -5.94 18.03 6.77
N GLY A 234 -6.52 16.83 6.82
CA GLY A 234 -6.53 15.85 5.74
C GLY A 234 -7.64 16.06 4.70
N LEU A 235 -8.68 16.85 4.99
CA LEU A 235 -9.80 17.08 4.06
C LEU A 235 -9.35 17.52 2.65
N PRO A 236 -8.40 18.46 2.47
CA PRO A 236 -7.94 18.80 1.13
C PRO A 236 -7.26 17.66 0.38
N SER A 237 -6.51 16.81 1.09
CA SER A 237 -5.88 15.60 0.51
C SER A 237 -6.94 14.57 0.13
N LEU A 238 -7.92 14.36 0.99
CA LEU A 238 -9.04 13.46 0.73
C LEU A 238 -9.84 13.91 -0.50
N ALA A 239 -10.13 15.20 -0.64
CA ALA A 239 -10.83 15.73 -1.81
C ALA A 239 -10.05 15.48 -3.11
N ARG A 240 -8.71 15.67 -3.10
CA ARG A 240 -7.89 15.40 -4.28
C ARG A 240 -7.78 13.90 -4.59
N MET A 241 -7.62 13.05 -3.56
CA MET A 241 -7.64 11.61 -3.75
C MET A 241 -8.99 11.14 -4.31
N SER A 242 -10.11 11.73 -3.87
CA SER A 242 -11.44 11.45 -4.42
C SER A 242 -11.55 11.83 -5.90
N LEU A 243 -10.98 12.98 -6.29
CA LEU A 243 -10.90 13.37 -7.71
C LEU A 243 -9.98 12.42 -8.51
N GLY A 244 -8.87 12.00 -7.92
CA GLY A 244 -7.98 10.98 -8.49
C GLY A 244 -8.71 9.66 -8.70
N TRP A 245 -9.44 9.20 -7.70
CA TRP A 245 -10.27 8.00 -7.76
C TRP A 245 -11.33 8.09 -8.87
N LEU A 246 -12.03 9.22 -8.99
CA LEU A 246 -13.00 9.44 -10.07
C LEU A 246 -12.36 9.31 -11.46
N ARG A 247 -11.12 9.74 -11.64
CA ARG A 247 -10.37 9.54 -12.90
C ARG A 247 -10.11 8.05 -13.18
N CYS A 248 -9.86 7.24 -12.15
CA CYS A 248 -9.68 5.79 -12.29
C CYS A 248 -10.94 5.08 -12.83
N VAL A 249 -12.13 5.63 -12.62
CA VAL A 249 -13.40 5.13 -13.19
C VAL A 249 -13.37 5.15 -14.73
N TRP A 250 -12.60 6.05 -15.33
CA TRP A 250 -12.52 6.24 -16.79
C TRP A 250 -11.31 5.53 -17.43
N ALA A 251 -10.39 5.01 -16.62
CA ALA A 251 -9.26 4.20 -17.07
C ALA A 251 -9.69 2.77 -17.43
#